data_e48202e8b9fb9e5b91e517f38ebfd97f
#
_entry.id   e48202e8b9fb9e5b91e517f38ebfd97f
#
_cell.length_a   1.000
_cell.length_b   1.000
_cell.length_c   1.000
_cell.angle_alpha   90.00
_cell.angle_beta   90.00
_cell.angle_gamma   90.00
#
_symmetry.space_group_name_H-M   'P 1'
#
loop_
_entity.id
_entity.type
_entity.pdbx_description
1 polymer ?
#
loop_
_entity_poly.entity_id
_entity_poly.type
_entity_poly.pdbx_seq_one_letter_code
_entity_poly.pdbx_strand_id
1 'polypeptide(L)'
;SDVYKRQRLAHPESALNVLAAKPEDVNGRTAFDAAAQGDAAAQQVVDTYIHYLAVGIANLINIFFPEVIGLSGGVANQGENLLKPLRAAVEPMVFGHDFAQKHTRITACTLGYRAGVIGAALLAKSRME
;
A
#
# COMPACT_ATOMS: atom_id res chain seq x y z
N SER A 1 7.08 10.42 -2.99
CA SER A 1 8.55 10.60 -3.04
C SER A 1 9.04 11.72 -2.13
N ASP A 2 8.35 12.87 -2.02
CA ASP A 2 8.84 14.01 -1.24
C ASP A 2 8.82 13.80 0.27
N VAL A 3 7.87 12.98 0.79
CA VAL A 3 7.83 12.63 2.21
C VAL A 3 9.08 11.84 2.62
N TYR A 4 9.48 10.87 1.81
CA TYR A 4 10.68 10.06 2.06
C TYR A 4 11.96 10.91 2.02
N LYS A 5 12.05 11.84 1.08
CA LYS A 5 13.20 12.76 0.96
C LYS A 5 13.31 13.68 2.16
N ARG A 6 12.17 14.22 2.64
CA ARG A 6 12.14 15.08 3.83
C ARG A 6 12.58 14.34 5.09
N GLN A 7 12.07 13.11 5.30
CA GLN A 7 12.45 12.29 6.46
C GLN A 7 13.93 11.94 6.45
N ARG A 8 14.47 11.57 5.28
CA ARG A 8 15.90 11.33 5.14
C ARG A 8 16.76 12.54 5.53
N LEU A 9 16.36 13.74 5.13
CA LEU A 9 17.08 14.98 5.44
C LEU A 9 16.94 15.36 6.93
N ALA A 10 15.80 15.07 7.54
CA ALA A 10 15.53 15.34 8.95
C ALA A 10 16.25 14.36 9.90
N HIS A 11 16.56 13.15 9.42
CA HIS A 11 17.15 12.05 10.19
C HIS A 11 18.42 11.51 9.51
N PRO A 12 19.58 12.19 9.64
CA PRO A 12 20.84 11.76 9.01
C PRO A 12 21.31 10.37 9.46
N GLU A 13 20.93 9.94 10.66
CA GLU A 13 21.22 8.63 11.26
C GLU A 13 20.34 7.50 10.75
N SER A 14 19.28 7.83 10.00
CA SER A 14 18.29 6.83 9.53
C SER A 14 18.91 5.84 8.54
N ALA A 15 18.48 4.58 8.64
CA ALA A 15 18.82 3.52 7.69
C ALA A 15 18.38 3.84 6.25
N LEU A 16 17.46 4.78 6.06
CA LEU A 16 17.10 5.33 4.74
C LEU A 16 18.32 5.90 4.00
N ASN A 17 19.29 6.45 4.72
CA ASN A 17 20.53 7.00 4.15
C ASN A 17 21.50 5.92 3.69
N VAL A 18 21.41 4.72 4.28
CA VAL A 18 22.24 3.56 3.93
C VAL A 18 21.63 2.79 2.76
N LEU A 19 20.29 2.60 2.79
CA LEU A 19 19.56 1.82 1.80
C LEU A 19 19.35 2.55 0.46
N ALA A 20 19.43 3.89 0.47
CA ALA A 20 19.35 4.71 -0.74
C ALA A 20 20.51 5.71 -0.76
N ALA A 21 21.49 5.49 -1.61
CA ALA A 21 22.68 6.34 -1.73
C ALA A 21 22.33 7.78 -2.14
N LYS A 22 21.29 7.97 -2.94
CA LYS A 22 20.80 9.26 -3.40
C LYS A 22 19.33 9.48 -2.99
N PRO A 23 18.89 10.74 -2.77
CA PRO A 23 17.51 11.06 -2.44
C PRO A 23 16.50 10.59 -3.48
N GLU A 24 16.88 10.55 -4.75
CA GLU A 24 16.05 10.08 -5.86
C GLU A 24 15.81 8.56 -5.85
N ASP A 25 16.67 7.78 -5.20
CA ASP A 25 16.57 6.32 -5.11
C ASP A 25 15.61 5.88 -4.00
N VAL A 26 15.22 6.80 -3.10
CA VAL A 26 14.27 6.49 -2.02
C VAL A 26 12.88 6.25 -2.61
N ASN A 27 12.36 5.05 -2.41
CA ASN A 27 11.03 4.65 -2.84
C ASN A 27 10.26 3.97 -1.69
N GLY A 28 9.01 3.57 -1.95
CA GLY A 28 8.19 2.92 -0.93
C GLY A 28 8.81 1.66 -0.36
N ARG A 29 9.49 0.85 -1.17
CA ARG A 29 10.17 -0.36 -0.70
C ARG A 29 11.30 -0.02 0.27
N THR A 30 12.10 0.99 -0.02
CA THR A 30 13.20 1.44 0.86
C THR A 30 12.69 1.77 2.28
N ALA A 31 11.53 2.43 2.39
CA ALA A 31 10.95 2.75 3.69
C ALA A 31 10.51 1.50 4.46
N PHE A 32 9.87 0.53 3.80
CA PHE A 32 9.51 -0.73 4.45
C PHE A 32 10.72 -1.56 4.86
N ASP A 33 11.76 -1.62 4.03
CA ASP A 33 13.00 -2.35 4.32
C ASP A 33 13.75 -1.72 5.51
N ALA A 34 13.79 -0.39 5.60
CA ALA A 34 14.39 0.33 6.74
C ALA A 34 13.57 0.15 8.03
N ALA A 35 12.23 0.25 7.94
CA ALA A 35 11.35 0.01 9.08
C ALA A 35 11.50 -1.41 9.64
N ALA A 36 11.63 -2.41 8.76
CA ALA A 36 11.88 -3.80 9.14
C ALA A 36 13.22 -3.99 9.87
N GLN A 37 14.19 -3.09 9.68
CA GLN A 37 15.46 -3.06 10.42
C GLN A 37 15.37 -2.27 11.73
N GLY A 38 14.18 -1.80 12.12
CA GLY A 38 13.95 -1.08 13.37
C GLY A 38 14.20 0.44 13.29
N ASP A 39 14.29 1.01 12.08
CA ASP A 39 14.44 2.44 11.90
C ASP A 39 13.13 3.18 12.24
N ALA A 40 13.17 3.99 13.30
CA ALA A 40 11.98 4.69 13.80
C ALA A 40 11.45 5.76 12.82
N ALA A 41 12.35 6.43 12.10
CA ALA A 41 11.95 7.43 11.11
C ALA A 41 11.27 6.78 9.90
N ALA A 42 11.79 5.65 9.43
CA ALA A 42 11.18 4.86 8.38
C ALA A 42 9.83 4.26 8.83
N GLN A 43 9.73 3.78 10.07
CA GLN A 43 8.47 3.29 10.64
C GLN A 43 7.40 4.38 10.63
N GLN A 44 7.72 5.59 11.05
CA GLN A 44 6.79 6.72 11.02
C GLN A 44 6.27 7.03 9.61
N VAL A 45 7.14 6.92 8.60
CA VAL A 45 6.75 7.08 7.19
C VAL A 45 5.79 5.98 6.76
N VAL A 46 6.09 4.72 7.09
CA VAL A 46 5.24 3.57 6.78
C VAL A 46 3.87 3.71 7.45
N ASP A 47 3.83 4.06 8.73
CA ASP A 47 2.58 4.25 9.48
C ASP A 47 1.72 5.37 8.88
N THR A 48 2.34 6.49 8.53
CA THR A 48 1.66 7.61 7.85
C THR A 48 1.10 7.18 6.50
N TYR A 49 1.85 6.42 5.71
CA TYR A 49 1.41 5.89 4.44
C TYR A 49 0.20 4.95 4.60
N ILE A 50 0.29 4.00 5.55
CA ILE A 50 -0.79 3.07 5.86
C ILE A 50 -2.04 3.82 6.30
N HIS A 51 -1.90 4.84 7.15
CA HIS A 51 -3.03 5.66 7.60
C HIS A 51 -3.77 6.33 6.42
N TYR A 52 -3.07 7.03 5.54
CA TYR A 52 -3.71 7.68 4.39
C TYR A 52 -4.33 6.68 3.42
N LEU A 53 -3.68 5.55 3.20
CA LEU A 53 -4.23 4.48 2.36
C LEU A 53 -5.50 3.88 3.01
N ALA A 54 -5.50 3.68 4.33
CA ALA A 54 -6.65 3.18 5.08
C ALA A 54 -7.85 4.13 4.99
N VAL A 55 -7.63 5.45 5.14
CA VAL A 55 -8.68 6.46 4.96
C VAL A 55 -9.31 6.37 3.57
N GLY A 56 -8.49 6.29 2.53
CA GLY A 56 -8.98 6.16 1.16
C GLY A 56 -9.80 4.89 0.94
N ILE A 57 -9.31 3.75 1.44
CA ILE A 57 -10.00 2.45 1.33
C ILE A 57 -11.30 2.45 2.14
N ALA A 58 -11.28 2.95 3.38
CA ALA A 58 -12.47 3.03 4.21
C ALA A 58 -13.57 3.90 3.55
N ASN A 59 -13.21 5.01 2.92
CA ASN A 59 -14.14 5.83 2.16
C ASN A 59 -14.77 5.04 0.99
N LEU A 60 -13.97 4.28 0.24
CA LEU A 60 -14.50 3.43 -0.83
C LEU A 60 -15.43 2.34 -0.31
N ILE A 61 -15.11 1.73 0.82
CA ILE A 61 -15.96 0.73 1.47
C ILE A 61 -17.27 1.36 1.93
N ASN A 62 -17.21 2.51 2.61
CA ASN A 62 -18.40 3.19 3.13
C ASN A 62 -19.34 3.69 2.02
N ILE A 63 -18.81 4.02 0.83
CA ILE A 63 -19.61 4.50 -0.30
C ILE A 63 -20.16 3.34 -1.14
N PHE A 64 -19.33 2.34 -1.47
CA PHE A 64 -19.65 1.33 -2.48
C PHE A 64 -19.88 -0.07 -1.91
N PHE A 65 -19.42 -0.33 -0.69
CA PHE A 65 -19.45 -1.63 -0.04
C PHE A 65 -19.03 -2.81 -0.97
N PRO A 66 -17.86 -2.72 -1.60
CA PRO A 66 -17.40 -3.73 -2.55
C PRO A 66 -17.05 -5.03 -1.83
N GLU A 67 -17.21 -6.18 -2.50
CA GLU A 67 -16.80 -7.47 -1.93
C GLU A 67 -15.28 -7.58 -1.78
N VAL A 68 -14.53 -6.98 -2.72
CA VAL A 68 -13.07 -7.06 -2.78
C VAL A 68 -12.47 -5.72 -3.19
N ILE A 69 -11.39 -5.31 -2.50
CA ILE A 69 -10.48 -4.25 -2.94
C ILE A 69 -9.12 -4.88 -3.21
N GLY A 70 -8.69 -4.85 -4.47
CA GLY A 70 -7.39 -5.34 -4.91
C GLY A 70 -6.36 -4.22 -4.96
N LEU A 71 -5.26 -4.37 -4.23
CA LEU A 71 -4.12 -3.45 -4.31
C LEU A 71 -3.13 -3.91 -5.37
N SER A 72 -2.66 -2.97 -6.18
CA SER A 72 -1.67 -3.20 -7.23
C SER A 72 -0.54 -2.18 -7.14
N GLY A 73 0.54 -2.42 -7.87
CA GLY A 73 1.73 -1.56 -7.90
C GLY A 73 2.84 -2.04 -6.98
N GLY A 74 3.96 -1.30 -6.96
CA GLY A 74 5.20 -1.72 -6.30
C GLY A 74 5.06 -1.94 -4.79
N VAL A 75 4.26 -1.14 -4.10
CA VAL A 75 4.06 -1.24 -2.65
C VAL A 75 3.22 -2.47 -2.28
N ALA A 76 2.30 -2.91 -3.16
CA ALA A 76 1.52 -4.14 -2.94
C ALA A 76 2.39 -5.40 -2.83
N ASN A 77 3.61 -5.37 -3.39
CA ASN A 77 4.58 -6.47 -3.28
C ASN A 77 5.12 -6.68 -1.85
N GLN A 78 4.86 -5.76 -0.91
CA GLN A 78 5.16 -5.94 0.52
C GLN A 78 4.30 -7.02 1.17
N GLY A 79 3.25 -7.49 0.48
CA GLY A 79 2.41 -8.58 0.96
C GLY A 79 1.78 -8.29 2.33
N GLU A 80 1.89 -9.22 3.26
CA GLU A 80 1.29 -9.08 4.60
C GLU A 80 1.96 -8.01 5.47
N ASN A 81 3.19 -7.58 5.17
CA ASN A 81 3.82 -6.45 5.85
C ASN A 81 3.06 -5.13 5.61
N LEU A 82 2.36 -5.02 4.47
CA LEU A 82 1.44 -3.93 4.19
C LEU A 82 0.00 -4.30 4.56
N LEU A 83 -0.49 -5.46 4.12
CA LEU A 83 -1.91 -5.80 4.18
C LEU A 83 -2.42 -5.97 5.60
N LYS A 84 -1.63 -6.58 6.49
CA LYS A 84 -2.03 -6.81 7.89
C LYS A 84 -2.27 -5.51 8.66
N PRO A 85 -1.30 -4.56 8.74
CA PRO A 85 -1.53 -3.29 9.41
C PRO A 85 -2.57 -2.42 8.69
N LEU A 86 -2.67 -2.51 7.37
CA LEU A 86 -3.67 -1.79 6.59
C LEU A 86 -5.10 -2.24 6.94
N ARG A 87 -5.35 -3.55 6.99
CA ARG A 87 -6.67 -4.09 7.39
C ARG A 87 -7.05 -3.62 8.78
N ALA A 88 -6.11 -3.72 9.74
CA ALA A 88 -6.33 -3.26 11.11
C ALA A 88 -6.61 -1.74 11.20
N ALA A 89 -6.01 -0.94 10.32
CA ALA A 89 -6.26 0.50 10.26
C ALA A 89 -7.60 0.85 9.60
N VAL A 90 -8.07 0.06 8.63
CA VAL A 90 -9.35 0.26 7.92
C VAL A 90 -10.54 -0.10 8.79
N GLU A 91 -10.44 -1.20 9.53
CA GLU A 91 -11.53 -1.79 10.31
C GLU A 91 -12.29 -0.77 11.17
N PRO A 92 -11.65 0.06 12.02
CA PRO A 92 -12.36 1.02 12.87
C PRO A 92 -12.94 2.22 12.09
N MET A 93 -12.58 2.39 10.81
CA MET A 93 -13.05 3.48 9.95
C MET A 93 -14.27 3.09 9.10
N VAL A 94 -14.62 1.81 9.07
CA VAL A 94 -15.76 1.30 8.29
C VAL A 94 -17.01 1.36 9.14
N PHE A 95 -18.03 2.08 8.65
CA PHE A 95 -19.29 2.21 9.34
C PHE A 95 -19.99 0.86 9.49
N GLY A 96 -20.38 0.53 10.72
CA GLY A 96 -21.11 -0.69 11.02
C GLY A 96 -20.28 -1.97 10.90
N HIS A 97 -18.96 -1.89 10.85
CA HIS A 97 -18.07 -3.05 10.72
C HIS A 97 -18.41 -4.18 11.71
N ASP A 98 -18.59 -3.86 12.98
CA ASP A 98 -18.84 -4.85 14.04
C ASP A 98 -20.20 -5.57 13.93
N PHE A 99 -21.12 -4.98 13.15
CA PHE A 99 -22.48 -5.52 12.94
C PHE A 99 -22.65 -6.14 11.56
N ALA A 100 -21.67 -5.99 10.66
CA ALA A 100 -21.76 -6.48 9.31
C ALA A 100 -21.58 -8.00 9.24
N GLN A 101 -22.47 -8.69 8.54
CA GLN A 101 -22.35 -10.14 8.27
C GLN A 101 -21.28 -10.45 7.21
N LYS A 102 -20.96 -9.49 6.38
CA LYS A 102 -19.93 -9.59 5.33
C LYS A 102 -18.99 -8.39 5.42
N HIS A 103 -17.71 -8.63 5.18
CA HIS A 103 -16.68 -7.62 5.17
C HIS A 103 -16.00 -7.54 3.80
N THR A 104 -15.62 -6.35 3.39
CA THR A 104 -14.81 -6.14 2.20
C THR A 104 -13.44 -6.80 2.38
N ARG A 105 -13.07 -7.68 1.46
CA ARG A 105 -11.76 -8.31 1.46
C ARG A 105 -10.71 -7.39 0.81
N ILE A 106 -9.69 -7.01 1.56
CA ILE A 106 -8.54 -6.25 1.07
C ILE A 106 -7.40 -7.22 0.78
N THR A 107 -6.90 -7.24 -0.46
CA THR A 107 -5.88 -8.19 -0.93
C THR A 107 -4.92 -7.56 -1.94
N ALA A 108 -3.75 -8.16 -2.14
CA ALA A 108 -2.87 -7.79 -3.25
C ALA A 108 -3.30 -8.48 -4.54
N CYS A 109 -3.20 -7.76 -5.67
CA CYS A 109 -3.44 -8.34 -6.99
C CYS A 109 -2.32 -9.29 -7.38
N THR A 110 -2.65 -10.47 -7.87
CA THR A 110 -1.69 -11.52 -8.25
C THR A 110 -0.97 -11.23 -9.57
N LEU A 111 -1.59 -10.46 -10.47
CA LEU A 111 -1.01 -10.15 -11.79
C LEU A 111 0.04 -9.03 -11.73
N GLY A 112 0.12 -8.27 -10.62
CA GLY A 112 1.07 -7.19 -10.42
C GLY A 112 1.06 -6.18 -11.58
N TYR A 113 2.24 -5.77 -12.05
CA TYR A 113 2.40 -4.82 -13.15
C TYR A 113 1.97 -5.37 -14.53
N ARG A 114 1.79 -6.70 -14.65
CA ARG A 114 1.33 -7.34 -15.89
C ARG A 114 -0.18 -7.21 -16.12
N ALA A 115 -0.94 -6.81 -15.12
CA ALA A 115 -2.40 -6.74 -15.19
C ALA A 115 -2.89 -5.92 -16.39
N GLY A 116 -2.26 -4.78 -16.67
CA GLY A 116 -2.62 -3.92 -17.81
C GLY A 116 -2.41 -4.59 -19.17
N VAL A 117 -1.27 -5.24 -19.36
CA VAL A 117 -0.94 -5.95 -20.62
C VAL A 117 -1.87 -7.16 -20.82
N ILE A 118 -2.09 -7.94 -19.78
CA ILE A 118 -2.99 -9.10 -19.82
C ILE A 118 -4.44 -8.64 -20.10
N GLY A 119 -4.90 -7.59 -19.43
CA GLY A 119 -6.24 -7.02 -19.64
C GLY A 119 -6.42 -6.51 -21.07
N ALA A 120 -5.45 -5.81 -21.63
CA ALA A 120 -5.49 -5.34 -23.02
C ALA A 120 -5.54 -6.51 -24.01
N ALA A 121 -4.74 -7.56 -23.79
CA ALA A 121 -4.74 -8.75 -24.63
C ALA A 121 -6.08 -9.49 -24.60
N LEU A 122 -6.68 -9.65 -23.39
CA LEU A 122 -7.99 -10.27 -23.23
C LEU A 122 -9.10 -9.46 -23.89
N LEU A 123 -9.05 -8.13 -23.76
CA LEU A 123 -10.01 -7.22 -24.41
C LEU A 123 -9.91 -7.31 -25.93
N ALA A 124 -8.68 -7.33 -26.48
CA ALA A 124 -8.49 -7.51 -27.91
C ALA A 124 -9.06 -8.84 -28.41
N LYS A 125 -8.78 -9.94 -27.68
CA LYS A 125 -9.30 -11.27 -27.99
C LYS A 125 -10.83 -11.30 -28.00
N SER A 126 -11.48 -10.72 -26.99
CA SER A 126 -12.95 -10.71 -26.87
C SER A 126 -13.68 -9.90 -27.96
N ARG A 127 -12.95 -9.03 -28.68
CA ARG A 127 -13.49 -8.27 -29.82
C ARG A 127 -13.26 -8.93 -31.17
N MET A 128 -12.47 -10.01 -31.21
CA MET A 128 -12.18 -10.79 -32.40
C MET A 128 -13.04 -12.03 -32.55
N GLU A 129 -13.74 -12.43 -31.47
CA GLU A 129 -14.78 -13.44 -31.44
C GLU A 129 -16.16 -12.82 -31.67
#